data_b1abce4c756896306deb89af0ed298ff
#
_entry.id   b1abce4c756896306deb89af0ed298ff
#
_cell.length_a   1.000
_cell.length_b   1.000
_cell.length_c   1.000
_cell.angle_alpha   90.00
_cell.angle_beta   90.00
_cell.angle_gamma   90.00
#
_symmetry.space_group_name_H-M   'P 1'
#
loop_
_entity.id
_entity.type
_entity.pdbx_description
1 polymer ?
#
loop_
_entity_poly.entity_id
_entity_poly.type
_entity_poly.pdbx_seq_one_letter_code
_entity_poly.pdbx_strand_id
1 'polypeptide(L)'
;MKKLLNLYKMSIRLVLWSIFLILVPLALAAQEKTSKELKEERKLEKQKQTESIVNSKTFVFVGTIAYPQGGRSVNLATTSNFIRFSPDLIESDMPFYGRAYSGAGYGGSDVGLTFKGTPSLFTVEKSKKGFQVNAEVKGEYDNYRISLSVGSEGSGSLSIYSNNRSNMSYSGNISSIEEEK
;
A
#
# COMPACT_ATOMS: atom_id res chain seq x y z
N MET A 1 -20.10 -40.81 -62.66
CA MET A 1 -18.91 -40.53 -61.87
C MET A 1 -18.87 -39.10 -61.28
N LYS A 2 -19.07 -38.01 -62.03
CA LYS A 2 -18.99 -36.62 -61.52
C LYS A 2 -19.97 -36.26 -60.37
N LYS A 3 -21.19 -36.79 -60.37
CA LYS A 3 -22.20 -36.53 -59.32
C LYS A 3 -21.82 -37.13 -57.96
N LEU A 4 -21.24 -38.33 -57.93
CA LEU A 4 -20.77 -38.98 -56.73
C LEU A 4 -19.58 -38.25 -56.08
N LEU A 5 -18.67 -37.74 -56.92
CA LEU A 5 -17.53 -36.96 -56.48
C LEU A 5 -17.93 -35.62 -55.83
N ASN A 6 -18.97 -34.98 -56.35
CA ASN A 6 -19.50 -33.72 -55.77
C ASN A 6 -20.23 -33.95 -54.45
N LEU A 7 -20.99 -35.04 -54.32
CA LEU A 7 -21.63 -35.42 -53.07
C LEU A 7 -20.59 -35.72 -51.97
N TYR A 8 -19.53 -36.43 -52.33
CA TYR A 8 -18.41 -36.71 -51.40
C TYR A 8 -17.67 -35.43 -50.96
N LYS A 9 -17.39 -34.51 -51.90
CA LYS A 9 -16.80 -33.20 -51.56
C LYS A 9 -17.71 -32.34 -50.69
N MET A 10 -19.01 -32.42 -50.87
CA MET A 10 -20.01 -31.70 -50.10
C MET A 10 -20.09 -32.25 -48.66
N SER A 11 -20.07 -33.57 -48.49
CA SER A 11 -20.08 -34.19 -47.15
C SER A 11 -18.81 -33.91 -46.36
N ILE A 12 -17.64 -33.91 -47.00
CA ILE A 12 -16.37 -33.52 -46.34
C ILE A 12 -16.42 -32.06 -45.87
N ARG A 13 -16.93 -31.15 -46.69
CA ARG A 13 -17.07 -29.74 -46.31
C ARG A 13 -18.01 -29.56 -45.12
N LEU A 14 -19.10 -30.29 -45.04
CA LEU A 14 -20.03 -30.24 -43.91
C LEU A 14 -19.41 -30.79 -42.65
N VAL A 15 -18.62 -31.86 -42.73
CA VAL A 15 -17.89 -32.43 -41.60
C VAL A 15 -16.81 -31.45 -41.09
N LEU A 16 -16.04 -30.82 -41.98
CA LEU A 16 -15.05 -29.82 -41.63
C LEU A 16 -15.69 -28.59 -40.97
N TRP A 17 -16.85 -28.15 -41.48
CA TRP A 17 -17.60 -27.05 -40.87
C TRP A 17 -18.13 -27.39 -39.46
N SER A 18 -18.61 -28.64 -39.28
CA SER A 18 -19.07 -29.08 -37.96
C SER A 18 -17.94 -29.18 -36.93
N ILE A 19 -16.74 -29.63 -37.34
CA ILE A 19 -15.54 -29.68 -36.49
C ILE A 19 -15.10 -28.26 -36.12
N PHE A 20 -15.12 -27.33 -37.09
CA PHE A 20 -14.79 -25.92 -36.82
C PHE A 20 -15.76 -25.25 -35.83
N LEU A 21 -17.07 -25.56 -35.94
CA LEU A 21 -18.11 -25.02 -35.07
C LEU A 21 -17.98 -25.51 -33.61
N ILE A 22 -17.40 -26.69 -33.40
CA ILE A 22 -17.16 -27.27 -32.05
C ILE A 22 -15.85 -26.76 -31.45
N LEU A 23 -14.82 -26.50 -32.26
CA LEU A 23 -13.50 -26.04 -31.78
C LEU A 23 -13.47 -24.56 -31.35
N VAL A 24 -14.27 -23.71 -31.97
CA VAL A 24 -14.34 -22.28 -31.70
C VAL A 24 -14.79 -21.96 -30.24
N PRO A 25 -15.89 -22.56 -29.71
CA PRO A 25 -16.29 -22.29 -28.33
C PRO A 25 -15.32 -22.84 -27.27
N LEU A 26 -14.58 -23.94 -27.58
CA LEU A 26 -13.56 -24.45 -26.66
C LEU A 26 -12.36 -23.49 -26.53
N ALA A 27 -11.96 -22.82 -27.61
CA ALA A 27 -10.88 -21.84 -27.59
C ALA A 27 -11.26 -20.54 -26.84
N LEU A 28 -12.54 -20.12 -26.95
CA LEU A 28 -13.05 -18.95 -26.18
C LEU A 28 -13.20 -19.23 -24.70
N ALA A 29 -13.58 -20.43 -24.29
CA ALA A 29 -13.67 -20.81 -22.88
C ALA A 29 -12.31 -20.93 -22.17
N ALA A 30 -11.23 -21.14 -22.93
CA ALA A 30 -9.86 -21.24 -22.39
C ALA A 30 -9.18 -19.88 -22.11
N GLN A 31 -9.76 -18.76 -22.52
CA GLN A 31 -9.10 -17.45 -22.51
C GLN A 31 -9.65 -16.42 -21.49
N GLU A 32 -10.75 -16.70 -20.81
CA GLU A 32 -11.24 -15.76 -19.79
C GLU A 32 -10.95 -16.29 -18.38
N LYS A 33 -9.82 -15.84 -17.81
CA LYS A 33 -9.74 -15.78 -16.35
C LYS A 33 -10.96 -15.00 -15.89
N THR A 34 -11.76 -15.60 -15.05
CA THR A 34 -12.93 -14.92 -14.51
C THR A 34 -12.50 -13.65 -13.79
N SER A 35 -13.29 -12.61 -13.85
CA SER A 35 -13.01 -11.34 -13.15
C SER A 35 -12.68 -11.55 -11.64
N LYS A 36 -13.12 -12.66 -11.09
CA LYS A 36 -12.82 -13.10 -9.71
C LYS A 36 -11.38 -13.60 -9.58
N GLU A 37 -10.91 -14.44 -10.48
CA GLU A 37 -9.52 -14.95 -10.49
C GLU A 37 -8.51 -13.83 -10.70
N LEU A 38 -8.79 -12.88 -11.60
CA LEU A 38 -7.95 -11.69 -11.77
C LEU A 38 -7.87 -10.82 -10.51
N LYS A 39 -8.97 -10.68 -9.75
CA LYS A 39 -8.96 -9.96 -8.48
C LYS A 39 -8.16 -10.70 -7.42
N GLU A 40 -8.26 -12.01 -7.34
CA GLU A 40 -7.51 -12.83 -6.39
C GLU A 40 -6.00 -12.80 -6.70
N GLU A 41 -5.62 -12.91 -7.97
CA GLU A 41 -4.21 -12.76 -8.40
C GLU A 41 -3.64 -11.39 -8.01
N ARG A 42 -4.32 -10.30 -8.35
CA ARG A 42 -3.90 -8.94 -8.00
C ARG A 42 -3.77 -8.74 -6.48
N LYS A 43 -4.69 -9.34 -5.72
CA LYS A 43 -4.63 -9.30 -4.26
C LYS A 43 -3.41 -10.05 -3.74
N LEU A 44 -3.14 -11.24 -4.25
CA LEU A 44 -1.98 -12.04 -3.87
C LEU A 44 -0.66 -11.34 -4.24
N GLU A 45 -0.62 -10.71 -5.41
CA GLU A 45 0.53 -9.93 -5.85
C GLU A 45 0.81 -8.73 -4.93
N LYS A 46 -0.24 -7.96 -4.59
CA LYS A 46 -0.13 -6.87 -3.61
C LYS A 46 0.33 -7.35 -2.24
N GLN A 47 -0.15 -8.51 -1.79
CA GLN A 47 0.29 -9.10 -0.52
C GLN A 47 1.78 -9.44 -0.54
N LYS A 48 2.28 -10.08 -1.60
CA LYS A 48 3.70 -10.38 -1.78
C LYS A 48 4.55 -9.12 -1.85
N GLN A 49 4.10 -8.11 -2.58
CA GLN A 49 4.77 -6.82 -2.67
C GLN A 49 4.84 -6.13 -1.31
N THR A 50 3.72 -6.06 -0.58
CA THR A 50 3.67 -5.51 0.77
C THR A 50 4.62 -6.25 1.73
N GLU A 51 4.61 -7.58 1.71
CA GLU A 51 5.50 -8.40 2.52
C GLU A 51 6.98 -8.13 2.20
N SER A 52 7.32 -8.01 0.93
CA SER A 52 8.69 -7.66 0.48
C SER A 52 9.10 -6.28 0.98
N ILE A 53 8.24 -5.26 0.82
CA ILE A 53 8.49 -3.89 1.25
C ILE A 53 8.71 -3.83 2.76
N VAL A 54 7.84 -4.45 3.56
CA VAL A 54 7.95 -4.40 5.02
C VAL A 54 9.17 -5.20 5.53
N ASN A 55 9.46 -6.34 4.91
CA ASN A 55 10.61 -7.18 5.28
C ASN A 55 11.97 -6.53 4.91
N SER A 56 12.02 -5.65 3.92
CA SER A 56 13.22 -4.86 3.63
C SER A 56 13.58 -3.91 4.77
N LYS A 57 12.63 -3.60 5.65
CA LYS A 57 12.74 -2.60 6.73
C LYS A 57 13.08 -1.19 6.24
N THR A 58 12.99 -0.96 4.93
CA THR A 58 13.30 0.31 4.28
C THR A 58 12.17 0.67 3.35
N PHE A 59 11.29 1.58 3.78
CA PHE A 59 10.07 1.95 3.06
C PHE A 59 9.58 3.33 3.50
N VAL A 60 8.63 3.87 2.75
CA VAL A 60 7.96 5.14 3.06
C VAL A 60 6.47 4.88 3.33
N PHE A 61 5.93 5.59 4.30
CA PHE A 61 4.49 5.74 4.50
C PHE A 61 4.08 7.15 4.07
N VAL A 62 3.04 7.24 3.25
CA VAL A 62 2.41 8.49 2.83
C VAL A 62 0.99 8.54 3.35
N GLY A 63 0.67 9.58 4.11
CA GLY A 63 -0.64 9.79 4.70
C GLY A 63 -1.65 10.31 3.67
N THR A 64 -2.89 9.85 3.76
CA THR A 64 -4.01 10.34 2.96
C THR A 64 -5.01 11.13 3.82
N ILE A 65 -5.18 10.74 5.08
CA ILE A 65 -6.07 11.40 6.03
C ILE A 65 -5.39 11.49 7.39
N ALA A 66 -5.44 12.66 8.01
CA ALA A 66 -5.02 12.88 9.39
C ALA A 66 -6.22 12.88 10.36
N TYR A 67 -6.03 12.31 11.54
CA TYR A 67 -7.02 12.23 12.62
C TYR A 67 -6.45 12.89 13.88
N PRO A 68 -6.67 14.20 14.08
CA PRO A 68 -6.27 14.89 15.29
C PRO A 68 -7.09 14.42 16.49
N GLN A 69 -6.48 14.36 17.65
CA GLN A 69 -7.18 14.04 18.89
C GLN A 69 -8.23 15.14 19.22
N GLY A 70 -9.50 14.79 19.21
CA GLY A 70 -10.60 15.72 19.51
C GLY A 70 -10.95 16.69 18.38
N GLY A 71 -10.40 16.50 17.16
CA GLY A 71 -10.69 17.30 15.98
C GLY A 71 -11.40 16.54 14.86
N ARG A 72 -11.70 17.25 13.77
CA ARG A 72 -12.21 16.63 12.53
C ARG A 72 -11.03 16.06 11.71
N SER A 73 -11.29 14.99 10.96
CA SER A 73 -10.30 14.45 10.03
C SER A 73 -9.95 15.45 8.91
N VAL A 74 -8.70 15.45 8.49
CA VAL A 74 -8.16 16.36 7.48
C VAL A 74 -7.62 15.53 6.31
N ASN A 75 -8.01 15.86 5.09
CA ASN A 75 -7.51 15.24 3.87
C ASN A 75 -6.12 15.82 3.55
N LEU A 76 -5.15 14.94 3.31
CA LEU A 76 -3.75 15.28 3.05
C LEU A 76 -3.35 15.18 1.57
N ALA A 77 -4.28 14.95 0.65
CA ALA A 77 -3.98 14.70 -0.76
C ALA A 77 -3.19 15.84 -1.46
N THR A 78 -3.27 17.06 -0.95
CA THR A 78 -2.57 18.25 -1.49
C THR A 78 -1.39 18.70 -0.62
N THR A 79 -1.11 17.99 0.45
CA THR A 79 -0.05 18.34 1.40
C THR A 79 1.06 17.32 1.28
N SER A 80 2.30 17.79 1.04
CA SER A 80 3.47 16.92 1.14
C SER A 80 3.52 16.35 2.54
N ASN A 81 3.55 15.02 2.65
CA ASN A 81 3.64 14.35 3.94
C ASN A 81 4.22 12.96 3.75
N PHE A 82 5.16 12.60 4.59
CA PHE A 82 5.75 11.26 4.58
C PHE A 82 6.41 10.92 5.91
N ILE A 83 6.61 9.64 6.14
CA ILE A 83 7.58 9.13 7.09
C ILE A 83 8.37 7.99 6.42
N ARG A 84 9.68 8.16 6.35
CA ARG A 84 10.62 7.15 5.84
C ARG A 84 11.16 6.33 6.98
N PHE A 85 11.08 5.04 6.84
CA PHE A 85 11.59 4.07 7.79
C PHE A 85 12.85 3.42 7.24
N SER A 86 13.90 3.36 8.05
CA SER A 86 15.03 2.45 7.88
C SER A 86 15.60 2.09 9.24
N PRO A 87 16.37 0.99 9.36
CA PRO A 87 17.00 0.61 10.65
C PRO A 87 17.95 1.67 11.20
N ASP A 88 18.58 2.45 10.32
CA ASP A 88 19.61 3.43 10.70
C ASP A 88 19.05 4.84 10.84
N LEU A 89 17.92 5.14 10.18
CA LEU A 89 17.38 6.49 10.12
C LEU A 89 15.87 6.47 9.93
N ILE A 90 15.17 7.23 10.76
CA ILE A 90 13.75 7.56 10.51
C ILE A 90 13.66 9.06 10.27
N GLU A 91 12.98 9.42 9.18
CA GLU A 91 12.73 10.80 8.78
C GLU A 91 11.23 11.02 8.61
N SER A 92 10.70 12.03 9.24
CA SER A 92 9.27 12.38 9.22
C SER A 92 9.07 13.83 8.80
N ASP A 93 8.13 14.04 7.90
CA ASP A 93 7.56 15.34 7.54
C ASP A 93 6.03 15.20 7.50
N MET A 94 5.43 15.01 8.68
CA MET A 94 3.99 14.80 8.81
C MET A 94 3.31 16.07 9.34
N PRO A 95 2.19 16.51 8.74
CA PRO A 95 1.45 17.69 9.21
C PRO A 95 0.81 17.42 10.59
N PHE A 96 0.85 18.42 11.46
CA PHE A 96 0.29 18.36 12.79
C PHE A 96 -0.93 19.28 12.93
N TYR A 97 -2.04 18.76 13.41
CA TYR A 97 -3.30 19.48 13.61
C TYR A 97 -3.80 19.42 15.06
N GLY A 98 -2.91 19.03 15.98
CA GLY A 98 -3.22 18.86 17.39
C GLY A 98 -2.85 20.08 18.23
N ARG A 99 -2.74 19.86 19.56
CA ARG A 99 -2.32 20.85 20.54
C ARG A 99 -0.87 20.62 20.96
N ALA A 100 -0.05 21.67 20.98
CA ALA A 100 1.27 21.65 21.58
C ALA A 100 1.16 22.05 23.04
N TYR A 101 1.86 21.34 23.93
CA TYR A 101 1.87 21.58 25.39
C TYR A 101 3.11 22.34 25.84
N SER A 102 4.26 22.02 25.26
CA SER A 102 5.53 22.71 25.54
C SER A 102 6.50 22.55 24.34
N GLY A 103 7.52 23.40 24.25
CA GLY A 103 8.61 23.27 23.26
C GLY A 103 8.23 23.60 21.82
N ALA A 104 6.99 23.90 21.51
CA ALA A 104 6.62 24.52 20.25
C ALA A 104 7.09 25.95 20.30
N GLY A 105 8.18 26.29 19.59
CA GLY A 105 8.75 27.62 19.56
C GLY A 105 7.68 28.67 19.26
N TYR A 106 7.56 29.65 20.13
CA TYR A 106 6.70 30.80 19.96
C TYR A 106 7.16 31.51 18.66
N GLY A 107 6.42 31.33 17.55
CA GLY A 107 6.70 32.02 16.28
C GLY A 107 7.52 31.24 15.25
N GLY A 108 7.77 29.94 15.44
CA GLY A 108 8.43 29.11 14.43
C GLY A 108 7.45 28.53 13.41
N SER A 109 7.83 28.54 12.13
CA SER A 109 7.10 27.99 10.98
C SER A 109 6.97 26.45 10.98
N ASP A 110 7.38 25.78 12.06
CA ASP A 110 7.45 24.34 12.14
C ASP A 110 6.21 23.77 12.86
N VAL A 111 5.11 23.76 12.11
CA VAL A 111 3.79 23.31 12.61
C VAL A 111 3.64 21.77 12.46
N GLY A 112 4.64 21.08 11.90
CA GLY A 112 4.61 19.65 11.59
C GLY A 112 5.18 18.74 12.68
N LEU A 113 5.02 17.44 12.49
CA LEU A 113 5.80 16.40 13.17
C LEU A 113 7.02 16.07 12.29
N THR A 114 7.88 17.09 12.16
CA THR A 114 9.10 17.03 11.36
C THR A 114 10.26 16.67 12.27
N PHE A 115 10.85 15.50 12.04
CA PHE A 115 12.01 15.03 12.80
C PHE A 115 12.83 14.05 11.97
N LYS A 116 14.09 13.90 12.35
CA LYS A 116 15.04 12.98 11.76
C LYS A 116 15.95 12.46 12.85
N GLY A 117 16.15 11.15 12.90
CA GLY A 117 17.03 10.56 13.92
C GLY A 117 17.19 9.05 13.77
N THR A 118 18.26 8.53 14.37
CA THR A 118 18.47 7.09 14.49
C THR A 118 17.49 6.53 15.52
N PRO A 119 16.73 5.48 15.17
CA PRO A 119 15.80 4.89 16.12
C PRO A 119 16.54 4.16 17.25
N SER A 120 16.11 4.38 18.48
CA SER A 120 16.55 3.59 19.64
C SER A 120 15.86 2.22 19.71
N LEU A 121 14.67 2.12 19.09
CA LEU A 121 13.90 0.90 18.89
C LEU A 121 13.35 0.91 17.47
N PHE A 122 13.51 -0.21 16.75
CA PHE A 122 12.85 -0.45 15.47
C PHE A 122 12.49 -1.92 15.33
N THR A 123 11.21 -2.25 15.42
CA THR A 123 10.71 -3.62 15.31
C THR A 123 9.69 -3.74 14.21
N VAL A 124 9.72 -4.88 13.53
CA VAL A 124 8.74 -5.28 12.52
C VAL A 124 8.25 -6.67 12.87
N GLU A 125 6.97 -6.80 13.14
CA GLU A 125 6.34 -8.04 13.58
C GLU A 125 5.18 -8.41 12.65
N LYS A 126 5.06 -9.70 12.31
CA LYS A 126 3.91 -10.20 11.54
C LYS A 126 2.71 -10.32 12.46
N SER A 127 1.58 -9.76 12.06
CA SER A 127 0.31 -9.83 12.76
C SER A 127 -0.70 -10.71 11.98
N LYS A 128 -1.86 -10.99 12.58
CA LYS A 128 -2.92 -11.79 11.92
C LYS A 128 -3.45 -11.16 10.62
N LYS A 129 -3.36 -9.84 10.48
CA LYS A 129 -3.94 -9.08 9.35
C LYS A 129 -2.91 -8.30 8.53
N GLY A 130 -1.61 -8.52 8.76
CA GLY A 130 -0.54 -7.80 8.10
C GLY A 130 0.70 -7.69 8.98
N PHE A 131 1.20 -6.48 9.21
CA PHE A 131 2.42 -6.23 9.97
C PHE A 131 2.23 -5.11 10.98
N GLN A 132 2.99 -5.17 12.07
CA GLN A 132 3.10 -4.11 13.05
C GLN A 132 4.54 -3.61 13.08
N VAL A 133 4.72 -2.33 12.86
CA VAL A 133 6.02 -1.65 12.94
C VAL A 133 5.99 -0.70 14.12
N ASN A 134 6.96 -0.82 15.03
CA ASN A 134 7.12 0.10 16.14
C ASN A 134 8.52 0.68 16.12
N ALA A 135 8.61 1.99 16.38
CA ALA A 135 9.87 2.69 16.44
C ALA A 135 9.86 3.77 17.54
N GLU A 136 11.02 4.02 18.11
CA GLU A 136 11.26 5.13 19.00
C GLU A 136 12.41 5.98 18.47
N VAL A 137 12.18 7.27 18.31
CA VAL A 137 13.17 8.21 17.78
C VAL A 137 13.32 9.39 18.74
N LYS A 138 14.55 9.70 19.06
CA LYS A 138 14.90 10.93 19.77
C LYS A 138 15.16 12.03 18.73
N GLY A 139 14.25 12.98 18.62
CA GLY A 139 14.43 14.20 17.84
C GLY A 139 15.22 15.25 18.63
N GLU A 140 15.44 16.41 18.02
CA GLU A 140 16.19 17.50 18.62
C GLU A 140 15.48 18.08 19.86
N TYR A 141 14.16 18.23 19.80
CA TYR A 141 13.36 18.89 20.85
C TYR A 141 12.31 17.98 21.50
N ASP A 142 12.15 16.75 21.01
CA ASP A 142 11.10 15.84 21.46
C ASP A 142 11.48 14.37 21.28
N ASN A 143 10.77 13.49 21.97
CA ASN A 143 10.88 12.04 21.77
C ASN A 143 9.59 11.54 21.12
N TYR A 144 9.76 10.77 20.06
CA TYR A 144 8.65 10.25 19.28
C TYR A 144 8.55 8.74 19.41
N ARG A 145 7.35 8.26 19.73
CA ARG A 145 7.00 6.85 19.62
C ARG A 145 6.06 6.69 18.45
N ILE A 146 6.41 5.79 17.54
CA ILE A 146 5.76 5.59 16.27
C ILE A 146 5.22 4.17 16.26
N SER A 147 3.96 4.02 15.90
CA SER A 147 3.29 2.73 15.75
C SER A 147 2.55 2.72 14.40
N LEU A 148 2.96 1.82 13.50
CA LEU A 148 2.37 1.69 12.17
C LEU A 148 1.85 0.27 11.99
N SER A 149 0.52 0.14 11.83
CA SER A 149 -0.12 -1.11 11.42
C SER A 149 -0.27 -1.11 9.91
N VAL A 150 0.30 -2.12 9.25
CA VAL A 150 0.25 -2.29 7.79
C VAL A 150 -0.66 -3.47 7.47
N GLY A 151 -1.69 -3.23 6.69
CA GLY A 151 -2.57 -4.26 6.16
C GLY A 151 -1.89 -5.06 5.04
N SER A 152 -2.41 -6.24 4.73
CA SER A 152 -1.83 -7.16 3.75
C SER A 152 -1.72 -6.60 2.32
N GLU A 153 -2.42 -5.52 2.00
CA GLU A 153 -2.43 -4.89 0.67
C GLU A 153 -1.73 -3.52 0.65
N GLY A 154 -0.93 -3.20 1.70
CA GLY A 154 -0.11 -1.99 1.77
C GLY A 154 -0.81 -0.77 2.38
N SER A 155 -2.10 -0.88 2.76
CA SER A 155 -2.76 0.17 3.54
C SER A 155 -2.16 0.26 4.94
N GLY A 156 -1.98 1.48 5.45
CA GLY A 156 -1.36 1.72 6.75
C GLY A 156 -2.21 2.60 7.68
N SER A 157 -2.12 2.31 8.97
CA SER A 157 -2.60 3.18 10.04
C SER A 157 -1.42 3.53 10.94
N LEU A 158 -1.00 4.79 10.88
CA LEU A 158 0.13 5.34 11.61
C LEU A 158 -0.35 6.12 12.82
N SER A 159 0.29 5.93 13.97
CA SER A 159 0.12 6.76 15.17
C SER A 159 1.48 7.29 15.61
N ILE A 160 1.56 8.60 15.85
CA ILE A 160 2.77 9.27 16.37
C ILE A 160 2.42 9.88 17.71
N TYR A 161 3.17 9.45 18.73
CA TYR A 161 3.10 9.94 20.10
C TYR A 161 4.31 10.81 20.35
N SER A 162 4.06 12.01 20.87
CA SER A 162 5.05 13.00 21.25
C SER A 162 4.92 13.30 22.74
N ASN A 163 6.01 13.65 23.43
CA ASN A 163 5.93 14.06 24.82
C ASN A 163 5.37 15.49 24.96
N ASN A 164 5.59 16.33 23.94
CA ASN A 164 5.28 17.76 24.01
C ASN A 164 4.02 18.15 23.21
N ARG A 165 3.39 17.19 22.51
CA ARG A 165 2.24 17.44 21.62
C ARG A 165 1.17 16.35 21.80
N SER A 166 -0.08 16.68 21.46
CA SER A 166 -1.15 15.68 21.41
C SER A 166 -0.89 14.63 20.33
N ASN A 167 -1.40 13.42 20.57
CA ASN A 167 -1.25 12.32 19.63
C ASN A 167 -1.90 12.62 18.29
N MET A 168 -1.26 12.16 17.22
CA MET A 168 -1.79 12.20 15.86
C MET A 168 -1.86 10.78 15.29
N SER A 169 -2.93 10.51 14.58
CA SER A 169 -3.07 9.30 13.78
C SER A 169 -3.33 9.64 12.32
N TYR A 170 -2.89 8.76 11.42
CA TYR A 170 -3.01 8.94 9.98
C TYR A 170 -3.39 7.62 9.33
N SER A 171 -4.24 7.66 8.32
CA SER A 171 -4.38 6.57 7.37
C SER A 171 -3.64 6.91 6.08
N GLY A 172 -3.11 5.89 5.42
CA GLY A 172 -2.32 6.07 4.21
C GLY A 172 -1.87 4.73 3.62
N ASN A 173 -0.80 4.78 2.84
CA ASN A 173 -0.24 3.60 2.20
C ASN A 173 1.28 3.56 2.38
N ILE A 174 1.85 2.36 2.31
CA ILE A 174 3.28 2.17 2.22
C ILE A 174 3.71 1.94 0.78
N SER A 175 4.93 2.37 0.45
CA SER A 175 5.59 2.09 -0.81
C SER A 175 7.09 1.89 -0.61
N SER A 176 7.79 1.36 -1.62
CA SER A 176 9.25 1.35 -1.62
C SER A 176 9.80 2.77 -1.82
N ILE A 177 10.99 3.04 -1.30
CA ILE A 177 11.63 4.37 -1.47
C ILE A 177 11.95 4.66 -2.94
N GLU A 178 12.12 3.63 -3.78
CA GLU A 178 12.42 3.79 -5.21
C GLU A 178 11.22 4.31 -6.03
N GLU A 179 10.00 4.10 -5.56
CA GLU A 179 8.77 4.54 -6.24
C GLU A 179 8.42 6.01 -5.98
N GLU A 180 9.17 6.70 -5.13
CA GLU A 180 8.91 8.09 -4.73
C GLU A 180 9.60 9.13 -5.64
N LYS A 181 10.14 8.73 -6.80
CA LYS A 181 10.82 9.61 -7.75
C LYS A 181 9.89 10.17 -8.82
#